data_639b186237b6111142e2dec106cb0d55
#
_entry.id   639b186237b6111142e2dec106cb0d55
#
_cell.length_a   1.000
_cell.length_b   1.000
_cell.length_c   1.000
_cell.angle_alpha   90.00
_cell.angle_beta   90.00
_cell.angle_gamma   90.00
#
_symmetry.space_group_name_H-M   'P 1'
#
loop_
_entity.id
_entity.type
_entity.pdbx_description
1 polymer ?
#
loop_
_entity_poly.entity_id
_entity_poly.type
_entity_poly.pdbx_seq_one_letter_code
_entity_poly.pdbx_strand_id
1 'polypeptide(L)'
;MGTSVKQNYILNLINTISGLLFPLITFPYASRVLLAEGIGKVQFFDSIIGYILLISSLGIPLYAIREVAKVRNDYREKSKVTAEILLLHCILTFFAYLLVFVIAFTVDKIHADMPLFFLLSGSLLFTALGVFWFYQATEDFMYITIRAVSIKVVAAIALFTLVKDRDDVLWYAAINTCASVGNNIFNFIRLRRKINVKLFSFGELNIARHLKPALKIFTLNMIVSVSLQLDTVMLGFMKSDAAVGYYTAASKLTRMSLAVLTSLGGVLLPRFSNYISTGHIDEFNELAGKSFSYLICIALPMVAGLVLLADPIIGVFSGSSYAPSVPTLQAIAPIILFVGISGFLSMQILYPMGKENLVIIVASCTTVVNVICNLVLIPKYSQVGAAIASSVSELSGMVVVIFIAGRYLKFSLFNARQLNYIVGTAIMVVVVYFIGSMDCSNLVKICVSVSCGAVVYGLYLLLTKDYYAVTAFRLFLRRYRD
;
A
#
# COMPACT_ATOMS: atom_id res chain seq x y z
N MET A 1 23.05 -0.70 -24.09
CA MET A 1 23.74 -0.26 -22.88
C MET A 1 22.81 -0.57 -21.72
N GLY A 2 23.22 -1.47 -20.81
CA GLY A 2 22.43 -1.76 -19.59
C GLY A 2 22.43 -0.54 -18.68
N THR A 3 21.26 -0.14 -18.20
CA THR A 3 21.13 0.90 -17.17
C THR A 3 21.86 0.43 -15.90
N SER A 4 22.60 1.33 -15.24
CA SER A 4 23.31 0.97 -14.02
C SER A 4 22.31 0.62 -12.90
N VAL A 5 22.68 -0.24 -11.98
CA VAL A 5 21.84 -0.62 -10.82
C VAL A 5 21.33 0.63 -10.07
N LYS A 6 22.18 1.67 -9.96
CA LYS A 6 21.81 2.97 -9.37
C LYS A 6 20.71 3.68 -10.15
N GLN A 7 20.75 3.66 -11.49
CA GLN A 7 19.71 4.26 -12.32
C GLN A 7 18.39 3.50 -12.18
N ASN A 8 18.41 2.17 -12.19
CA ASN A 8 17.22 1.35 -11.99
C ASN A 8 16.56 1.59 -10.63
N TYR A 9 17.37 1.77 -9.58
CA TYR A 9 16.87 2.11 -8.25
C TYR A 9 16.17 3.49 -8.24
N ILE A 10 16.79 4.53 -8.84
CA ILE A 10 16.21 5.87 -8.93
C ILE A 10 14.88 5.83 -9.72
N LEU A 11 14.86 5.13 -10.84
CA LEU A 11 13.65 5.00 -11.66
C LEU A 11 12.51 4.29 -10.92
N ASN A 12 12.81 3.23 -10.19
CA ASN A 12 11.83 2.55 -9.37
C ASN A 12 11.30 3.46 -8.23
N LEU A 13 12.18 4.26 -7.62
CA LEU A 13 11.81 5.25 -6.61
C LEU A 13 10.86 6.32 -7.20
N ILE A 14 11.17 6.85 -8.39
CA ILE A 14 10.29 7.81 -9.09
C ILE A 14 8.91 7.18 -9.37
N ASN A 15 8.86 5.94 -9.83
CA ASN A 15 7.60 5.24 -10.07
C ASN A 15 6.78 5.09 -8.77
N THR A 16 7.43 4.71 -7.67
CA THR A 16 6.80 4.57 -6.36
C THR A 16 6.26 5.91 -5.84
N ILE A 17 7.08 6.96 -5.88
CA ILE A 17 6.68 8.32 -5.47
C ILE A 17 5.52 8.82 -6.33
N SER A 18 5.56 8.61 -7.65
CA SER A 18 4.45 9.00 -8.54
C SER A 18 3.15 8.28 -8.19
N GLY A 19 3.25 7.04 -7.68
CA GLY A 19 2.10 6.26 -7.19
C GLY A 19 1.45 6.86 -5.94
N LEU A 20 2.22 7.51 -5.08
CA LEU A 20 1.73 8.21 -3.89
C LEU A 20 1.24 9.63 -4.20
N LEU A 21 1.95 10.35 -5.08
CA LEU A 21 1.60 11.72 -5.44
C LEU A 21 0.31 11.81 -6.29
N PHE A 22 0.07 10.85 -7.17
CA PHE A 22 -1.11 10.86 -8.02
C PHE A 22 -2.42 10.92 -7.20
N PRO A 23 -2.68 10.00 -6.25
CA PRO A 23 -3.87 10.12 -5.40
C PRO A 23 -3.87 11.36 -4.51
N LEU A 24 -2.70 11.83 -4.06
CA LEU A 24 -2.59 13.05 -3.23
C LEU A 24 -3.10 14.31 -3.96
N ILE A 25 -2.89 14.37 -5.28
CA ILE A 25 -3.32 15.50 -6.12
C ILE A 25 -4.75 15.29 -6.60
N THR A 26 -5.11 14.07 -7.03
CA THR A 26 -6.37 13.80 -7.70
C THR A 26 -7.54 13.59 -6.75
N PHE A 27 -7.31 12.97 -5.59
CA PHE A 27 -8.36 12.68 -4.63
C PHE A 27 -9.00 13.94 -4.01
N PRO A 28 -8.25 14.98 -3.62
CA PRO A 28 -8.84 16.22 -3.12
C PRO A 28 -9.82 16.91 -4.09
N TYR A 29 -9.56 16.82 -5.37
CA TYR A 29 -10.47 17.31 -6.39
C TYR A 29 -11.69 16.40 -6.53
N ALA A 30 -11.47 15.12 -6.79
CA ALA A 30 -12.52 14.15 -7.03
C ALA A 30 -13.51 14.06 -5.85
N SER A 31 -13.00 14.10 -4.60
CA SER A 31 -13.83 14.04 -3.39
C SER A 31 -14.79 15.24 -3.25
N ARG A 32 -14.37 16.42 -3.71
CA ARG A 32 -15.22 17.61 -3.69
C ARG A 32 -16.28 17.60 -4.78
N VAL A 33 -15.98 17.03 -5.94
CA VAL A 33 -16.90 16.96 -7.08
C VAL A 33 -17.90 15.82 -6.89
N LEU A 34 -17.43 14.60 -6.69
CA LEU A 34 -18.27 13.39 -6.64
C LEU A 34 -18.85 13.11 -5.26
N LEU A 35 -18.41 13.82 -4.23
CA LEU A 35 -18.77 13.61 -2.84
C LEU A 35 -18.42 12.17 -2.34
N ALA A 36 -18.83 11.87 -1.11
CA ALA A 36 -18.53 10.58 -0.51
C ALA A 36 -19.25 9.41 -1.18
N GLU A 37 -20.44 9.65 -1.70
CA GLU A 37 -21.24 8.62 -2.37
C GLU A 37 -20.61 8.14 -3.68
N GLY A 38 -20.24 9.05 -4.58
CA GLY A 38 -19.62 8.70 -5.85
C GLY A 38 -18.24 8.06 -5.66
N ILE A 39 -17.40 8.59 -4.75
CA ILE A 39 -16.10 8.01 -4.40
C ILE A 39 -16.28 6.61 -3.79
N GLY A 40 -17.24 6.46 -2.86
CA GLY A 40 -17.48 5.20 -2.18
C GLY A 40 -18.00 4.12 -3.11
N LYS A 41 -18.91 4.48 -4.02
CA LYS A 41 -19.41 3.58 -5.05
C LYS A 41 -18.26 2.99 -5.89
N VAL A 42 -17.41 3.84 -6.45
CA VAL A 42 -16.25 3.37 -7.23
C VAL A 42 -15.31 2.50 -6.39
N GLN A 43 -15.02 2.90 -5.14
CA GLN A 43 -14.11 2.16 -4.28
C GLN A 43 -14.68 0.79 -3.85
N PHE A 44 -15.99 0.68 -3.63
CA PHE A 44 -16.66 -0.58 -3.33
C PHE A 44 -16.51 -1.57 -4.50
N PHE A 45 -16.87 -1.16 -5.71
CA PHE A 45 -16.75 -1.99 -6.90
C PHE A 45 -15.30 -2.35 -7.21
N ASP A 46 -14.37 -1.37 -7.10
CA ASP A 46 -12.95 -1.60 -7.31
C ASP A 46 -12.38 -2.62 -6.31
N SER A 47 -12.87 -2.62 -5.05
CA SER A 47 -12.47 -3.61 -4.04
C SER A 47 -12.94 -5.03 -4.37
N ILE A 48 -14.13 -5.19 -4.94
CA ILE A 48 -14.63 -6.50 -5.40
C ILE A 48 -13.80 -6.99 -6.59
N ILE A 49 -13.59 -6.12 -7.57
CA ILE A 49 -12.70 -6.43 -8.72
C ILE A 49 -11.28 -6.75 -8.24
N GLY A 50 -10.80 -6.08 -7.20
CA GLY A 50 -9.50 -6.36 -6.57
C GLY A 50 -9.38 -7.80 -6.05
N TYR A 51 -10.43 -8.36 -5.44
CA TYR A 51 -10.47 -9.78 -5.07
C TYR A 51 -10.44 -10.71 -6.28
N ILE A 52 -11.22 -10.39 -7.32
CA ILE A 52 -11.24 -11.19 -8.54
C ILE A 52 -9.87 -11.11 -9.24
N LEU A 53 -9.24 -9.94 -9.24
CA LEU A 53 -7.89 -9.73 -9.77
C LEU A 53 -6.84 -10.55 -9.01
N LEU A 54 -6.94 -10.62 -7.69
CA LEU A 54 -6.06 -11.45 -6.87
C LEU A 54 -6.15 -12.93 -7.29
N ILE A 55 -7.37 -13.44 -7.48
CA ILE A 55 -7.61 -14.81 -7.92
C ILE A 55 -7.09 -15.02 -9.34
N SER A 56 -7.38 -14.13 -10.28
CA SER A 56 -6.93 -14.25 -11.68
C SER A 56 -5.41 -14.18 -11.83
N SER A 57 -4.76 -13.39 -11.00
CA SER A 57 -3.30 -13.25 -11.03
C SER A 57 -2.55 -14.44 -10.43
N LEU A 58 -3.15 -15.22 -9.53
CA LEU A 58 -2.66 -16.46 -8.92
C LEU A 58 -1.14 -16.44 -8.56
N GLY A 59 -0.60 -15.31 -8.08
CA GLY A 59 0.83 -15.16 -7.75
C GLY A 59 1.76 -15.07 -8.97
N ILE A 60 1.21 -15.05 -10.19
CA ILE A 60 1.95 -14.96 -11.45
C ILE A 60 2.97 -13.82 -11.46
N PRO A 61 2.68 -12.58 -11.01
CA PRO A 61 3.65 -11.49 -11.10
C PRO A 61 5.00 -11.84 -10.46
N LEU A 62 5.03 -12.32 -9.23
CA LEU A 62 6.27 -12.68 -8.53
C LEU A 62 6.92 -13.95 -9.10
N TYR A 63 6.11 -14.94 -9.46
CA TYR A 63 6.58 -16.17 -10.09
C TYR A 63 7.26 -15.90 -11.42
N ALA A 64 6.61 -15.12 -12.27
CA ALA A 64 7.07 -14.81 -13.61
C ALA A 64 8.37 -14.01 -13.64
N ILE A 65 8.53 -13.02 -12.73
CA ILE A 65 9.81 -12.28 -12.60
C ILE A 65 10.96 -13.26 -12.41
N ARG A 66 10.80 -14.22 -11.50
CA ARG A 66 11.84 -15.20 -11.20
C ARG A 66 12.13 -16.12 -12.37
N GLU A 67 11.11 -16.67 -13.01
CA GLU A 67 11.29 -17.66 -14.09
C GLU A 67 11.83 -17.01 -15.37
N VAL A 68 11.35 -15.84 -15.74
CA VAL A 68 11.85 -15.11 -16.92
C VAL A 68 13.28 -14.59 -16.70
N ALA A 69 13.61 -14.16 -15.47
CA ALA A 69 14.98 -13.74 -15.15
C ALA A 69 16.01 -14.88 -15.29
N LYS A 70 15.64 -16.13 -14.99
CA LYS A 70 16.52 -17.31 -15.16
C LYS A 70 16.92 -17.53 -16.62
N VAL A 71 16.00 -17.24 -17.56
CA VAL A 71 16.17 -17.48 -19.01
C VAL A 71 16.39 -16.22 -19.82
N ARG A 72 16.68 -15.09 -19.16
CA ARG A 72 16.72 -13.76 -19.81
C ARG A 72 17.72 -13.68 -20.97
N ASN A 73 18.79 -14.45 -20.92
CA ASN A 73 19.85 -14.44 -21.93
C ASN A 73 19.57 -15.39 -23.10
N ASP A 74 18.69 -16.38 -22.96
CA ASP A 74 18.25 -17.28 -24.02
C ASP A 74 16.97 -16.73 -24.66
N TYR A 75 17.08 -16.30 -25.89
CA TYR A 75 15.97 -15.65 -26.60
C TYR A 75 14.79 -16.60 -26.87
N ARG A 76 15.09 -17.89 -27.20
CA ARG A 76 14.06 -18.91 -27.46
C ARG A 76 13.33 -19.28 -26.16
N GLU A 77 14.07 -19.68 -25.12
CA GLU A 77 13.49 -20.08 -23.84
C GLU A 77 12.76 -18.91 -23.16
N LYS A 78 13.31 -17.69 -23.20
CA LYS A 78 12.62 -16.49 -22.72
C LYS A 78 11.29 -16.27 -23.44
N SER A 79 11.25 -16.40 -24.77
CA SER A 79 10.02 -16.24 -25.55
C SER A 79 8.99 -17.31 -25.20
N LYS A 80 9.43 -18.58 -25.04
CA LYS A 80 8.60 -19.73 -24.69
C LYS A 80 8.01 -19.57 -23.28
N VAL A 81 8.85 -19.36 -22.26
CA VAL A 81 8.41 -19.16 -20.87
C VAL A 81 7.46 -17.99 -20.74
N THR A 82 7.74 -16.88 -21.43
CA THR A 82 6.86 -15.70 -21.44
C THR A 82 5.50 -16.03 -22.06
N ALA A 83 5.46 -16.77 -23.16
CA ALA A 83 4.22 -17.18 -23.79
C ALA A 83 3.42 -18.14 -22.91
N GLU A 84 4.05 -19.13 -22.28
CA GLU A 84 3.40 -20.07 -21.36
C GLU A 84 2.74 -19.36 -20.17
N ILE A 85 3.47 -18.44 -19.53
CA ILE A 85 2.95 -17.70 -18.37
C ILE A 85 1.84 -16.72 -18.79
N LEU A 86 1.98 -16.06 -19.95
CA LEU A 86 0.94 -15.18 -20.48
C LEU A 86 -0.35 -15.97 -20.80
N LEU A 87 -0.22 -17.12 -21.45
CA LEU A 87 -1.36 -17.99 -21.73
C LEU A 87 -2.04 -18.47 -20.44
N LEU A 88 -1.26 -18.88 -19.42
CA LEU A 88 -1.81 -19.23 -18.13
C LEU A 88 -2.61 -18.06 -17.54
N HIS A 89 -2.06 -16.85 -17.56
CA HIS A 89 -2.73 -15.65 -17.05
C HIS A 89 -4.01 -15.34 -17.83
N CYS A 90 -4.02 -15.48 -19.15
CA CYS A 90 -5.19 -15.29 -19.98
C CYS A 90 -6.29 -16.34 -19.66
N ILE A 91 -5.92 -17.60 -19.45
CA ILE A 91 -6.87 -18.67 -19.07
C ILE A 91 -7.50 -18.35 -17.70
N LEU A 92 -6.70 -17.97 -16.71
CA LEU A 92 -7.21 -17.59 -15.40
C LEU A 92 -8.10 -16.35 -15.46
N THR A 93 -7.74 -15.37 -16.29
CA THR A 93 -8.55 -14.18 -16.51
C THR A 93 -9.88 -14.50 -17.20
N PHE A 94 -9.92 -15.46 -18.10
CA PHE A 94 -11.16 -15.94 -18.69
C PHE A 94 -12.10 -16.51 -17.61
N PHE A 95 -11.61 -17.35 -16.72
CA PHE A 95 -12.41 -17.85 -15.59
C PHE A 95 -12.82 -16.73 -14.62
N ALA A 96 -11.96 -15.74 -14.42
CA ALA A 96 -12.28 -14.56 -13.63
C ALA A 96 -13.44 -13.75 -14.25
N TYR A 97 -13.51 -13.62 -15.57
CA TYR A 97 -14.65 -12.98 -16.25
C TYR A 97 -15.94 -13.79 -16.11
N LEU A 98 -15.89 -15.13 -16.11
CA LEU A 98 -17.08 -15.93 -15.79
C LEU A 98 -17.60 -15.59 -14.38
N LEU A 99 -16.68 -15.43 -13.41
CA LEU A 99 -17.05 -15.01 -12.07
C LEU A 99 -17.63 -13.57 -12.04
N VAL A 100 -17.03 -12.63 -12.81
CA VAL A 100 -17.56 -11.27 -12.99
C VAL A 100 -19.00 -11.31 -13.49
N PHE A 101 -19.29 -12.11 -14.53
CA PHE A 101 -20.65 -12.26 -15.05
C PHE A 101 -21.59 -12.84 -14.01
N VAL A 102 -21.21 -13.92 -13.31
CA VAL A 102 -22.05 -14.51 -12.26
C VAL A 102 -22.37 -13.45 -11.19
N ILE A 103 -21.40 -12.74 -10.68
CA ILE A 103 -21.58 -11.71 -9.64
C ILE A 103 -22.45 -10.56 -10.16
N ALA A 104 -22.26 -10.10 -11.41
CA ALA A 104 -23.02 -9.00 -11.99
C ALA A 104 -24.52 -9.31 -12.08
N PHE A 105 -24.90 -10.58 -12.29
CA PHE A 105 -26.31 -10.98 -12.44
C PHE A 105 -26.94 -11.57 -11.16
N THR A 106 -26.12 -11.96 -10.15
CA THR A 106 -26.63 -12.59 -8.92
C THR A 106 -26.66 -11.66 -7.72
N VAL A 107 -25.87 -10.57 -7.73
CA VAL A 107 -25.77 -9.63 -6.61
C VAL A 107 -26.52 -8.34 -6.94
N ASP A 108 -27.68 -8.14 -6.32
CA ASP A 108 -28.59 -7.01 -6.61
C ASP A 108 -27.89 -5.63 -6.59
N LYS A 109 -27.03 -5.40 -5.59
CA LYS A 109 -26.28 -4.16 -5.48
C LYS A 109 -25.36 -3.90 -6.68
N ILE A 110 -24.79 -4.96 -7.26
CA ILE A 110 -23.90 -4.87 -8.42
C ILE A 110 -24.73 -4.79 -9.70
N HIS A 111 -25.85 -5.52 -9.75
CA HIS A 111 -26.80 -5.47 -10.86
C HIS A 111 -27.31 -4.04 -11.11
N ALA A 112 -27.57 -3.27 -10.06
CA ALA A 112 -28.04 -1.89 -10.15
C ALA A 112 -27.08 -0.95 -10.90
N ASP A 113 -25.77 -1.22 -10.90
CA ASP A 113 -24.72 -0.39 -11.51
C ASP A 113 -23.76 -1.19 -12.40
N MET A 114 -24.30 -2.12 -13.19
CA MET A 114 -23.53 -2.97 -14.12
C MET A 114 -22.52 -2.22 -14.98
N PRO A 115 -22.85 -1.03 -15.57
CA PRO A 115 -21.90 -0.31 -16.42
C PRO A 115 -20.60 0.03 -15.67
N LEU A 116 -20.69 0.47 -14.41
CA LEU A 116 -19.54 0.78 -13.57
C LEU A 116 -18.73 -0.50 -13.26
N PHE A 117 -19.41 -1.60 -12.92
CA PHE A 117 -18.76 -2.86 -12.59
C PHE A 117 -18.00 -3.44 -13.79
N PHE A 118 -18.62 -3.46 -14.98
CA PHE A 118 -17.95 -3.92 -16.20
C PHE A 118 -16.79 -3.00 -16.63
N LEU A 119 -16.92 -1.69 -16.47
CA LEU A 119 -15.85 -0.76 -16.74
C LEU A 119 -14.62 -1.06 -15.86
N LEU A 120 -14.81 -1.21 -14.55
CA LEU A 120 -13.74 -1.54 -13.60
C LEU A 120 -13.17 -2.93 -13.85
N SER A 121 -13.98 -3.91 -14.28
CA SER A 121 -13.51 -5.26 -14.63
C SER A 121 -12.50 -5.27 -15.79
N GLY A 122 -12.46 -4.23 -16.61
CA GLY A 122 -11.43 -4.02 -17.61
C GLY A 122 -10.02 -4.09 -17.06
N SER A 123 -9.83 -3.78 -15.77
CA SER A 123 -8.55 -3.92 -15.07
C SER A 123 -8.02 -5.36 -15.07
N LEU A 124 -8.87 -6.38 -15.09
CA LEU A 124 -8.49 -7.80 -15.18
C LEU A 124 -7.77 -8.08 -16.49
N LEU A 125 -8.38 -7.68 -17.62
CA LEU A 125 -7.82 -7.86 -18.96
C LEU A 125 -6.50 -7.09 -19.12
N PHE A 126 -6.51 -5.82 -18.75
CA PHE A 126 -5.30 -5.00 -18.85
C PHE A 126 -4.16 -5.48 -17.96
N THR A 127 -4.46 -6.07 -16.80
CA THR A 127 -3.42 -6.65 -15.93
C THR A 127 -2.85 -7.93 -16.55
N ALA A 128 -3.68 -8.80 -17.11
CA ALA A 128 -3.22 -10.02 -17.77
C ALA A 128 -2.34 -9.71 -18.98
N LEU A 129 -2.76 -8.77 -19.84
CA LEU A 129 -2.00 -8.33 -21.01
C LEU A 129 -0.80 -7.47 -20.64
N GLY A 130 -0.76 -6.92 -19.42
CA GLY A 130 0.22 -5.93 -19.00
C GLY A 130 1.65 -6.42 -18.93
N VAL A 131 1.86 -7.72 -18.71
CA VAL A 131 3.17 -8.39 -18.60
C VAL A 131 4.26 -7.54 -17.92
N PHE A 132 3.86 -6.78 -16.89
CA PHE A 132 4.75 -5.89 -16.15
C PHE A 132 5.95 -6.65 -15.58
N TRP A 133 5.71 -7.89 -15.14
CA TRP A 133 6.71 -8.81 -14.63
C TRP A 133 7.82 -9.13 -15.65
N PHE A 134 7.52 -9.12 -16.96
CA PHE A 134 8.52 -9.34 -18.02
C PHE A 134 9.55 -8.21 -18.04
N TYR A 135 9.10 -6.96 -17.98
CA TYR A 135 9.97 -5.79 -17.99
C TYR A 135 10.77 -5.66 -16.69
N GLN A 136 10.23 -6.10 -15.57
CA GLN A 136 10.97 -6.19 -14.30
C GLN A 136 12.06 -7.27 -14.39
N ALA A 137 11.74 -8.46 -14.91
CA ALA A 137 12.70 -9.55 -15.10
C ALA A 137 13.84 -9.21 -16.07
N THR A 138 13.56 -8.39 -17.07
CA THR A 138 14.54 -7.91 -18.06
C THR A 138 15.20 -6.58 -17.68
N GLU A 139 14.90 -6.04 -16.50
CA GLU A 139 15.48 -4.80 -15.94
C GLU A 139 15.24 -3.54 -16.82
N ASP A 140 14.14 -3.50 -17.60
CA ASP A 140 13.78 -2.36 -18.46
C ASP A 140 13.00 -1.28 -17.67
N PHE A 141 13.57 -0.82 -16.54
CA PHE A 141 12.91 0.10 -15.60
C PHE A 141 12.67 1.49 -16.20
N MET A 142 13.53 1.97 -17.08
CA MET A 142 13.37 3.28 -17.71
C MET A 142 12.07 3.36 -18.49
N TYR A 143 11.78 2.33 -19.30
CA TYR A 143 10.56 2.25 -20.06
C TYR A 143 9.31 2.23 -19.16
N ILE A 144 9.34 1.39 -18.10
CA ILE A 144 8.23 1.27 -17.15
C ILE A 144 7.92 2.61 -16.50
N THR A 145 8.96 3.30 -16.00
CA THR A 145 8.81 4.52 -15.21
C THR A 145 8.32 5.69 -16.04
N ILE A 146 8.97 5.98 -17.17
CA ILE A 146 8.57 7.10 -18.04
C ILE A 146 7.11 6.96 -18.44
N ARG A 147 6.73 5.79 -18.91
CA ARG A 147 5.37 5.52 -19.36
C ARG A 147 4.35 5.64 -18.22
N ALA A 148 4.64 5.04 -17.04
CA ALA A 148 3.72 5.08 -15.91
C ALA A 148 3.48 6.52 -15.43
N VAL A 149 4.54 7.33 -15.37
CA VAL A 149 4.43 8.75 -15.00
C VAL A 149 3.65 9.53 -16.05
N SER A 150 3.94 9.34 -17.35
CA SER A 150 3.24 10.03 -18.44
C SER A 150 1.73 9.75 -18.42
N ILE A 151 1.32 8.50 -18.21
CA ILE A 151 -0.11 8.15 -18.16
C ILE A 151 -0.78 8.75 -16.92
N LYS A 152 -0.11 8.78 -15.78
CA LYS A 152 -0.65 9.44 -14.58
C LYS A 152 -0.86 10.94 -14.79
N VAL A 153 0.07 11.60 -15.50
CA VAL A 153 -0.08 13.03 -15.85
C VAL A 153 -1.29 13.22 -16.78
N VAL A 154 -1.41 12.41 -17.84
CA VAL A 154 -2.56 12.47 -18.74
C VAL A 154 -3.87 12.18 -17.99
N ALA A 155 -3.88 11.17 -17.11
CA ALA A 155 -5.04 10.85 -16.29
C ALA A 155 -5.41 11.98 -15.32
N ALA A 156 -4.43 12.68 -14.73
CA ALA A 156 -4.70 13.85 -13.90
C ALA A 156 -5.33 14.98 -14.72
N ILE A 157 -4.81 15.27 -15.91
CA ILE A 157 -5.39 16.27 -16.81
C ILE A 157 -6.82 15.88 -17.20
N ALA A 158 -7.04 14.60 -17.58
CA ALA A 158 -8.37 14.10 -17.93
C ALA A 158 -9.34 14.21 -16.75
N LEU A 159 -8.88 13.94 -15.51
CA LEU A 159 -9.70 14.10 -14.32
C LEU A 159 -10.21 15.53 -14.15
N PHE A 160 -9.32 16.52 -14.23
CA PHE A 160 -9.70 17.94 -14.07
C PHE A 160 -10.56 18.49 -15.22
N THR A 161 -10.54 17.84 -16.39
CA THR A 161 -11.29 18.29 -17.57
C THR A 161 -12.63 17.59 -17.73
N LEU A 162 -12.73 16.30 -17.40
CA LEU A 162 -13.90 15.46 -17.67
C LEU A 162 -14.78 15.21 -16.44
N VAL A 163 -14.24 15.29 -15.22
CA VAL A 163 -15.01 15.08 -13.99
C VAL A 163 -15.36 16.43 -13.40
N LYS A 164 -16.60 16.90 -13.62
CA LYS A 164 -17.07 18.23 -13.19
C LYS A 164 -18.31 18.15 -12.31
N ASP A 165 -19.11 17.13 -12.49
CA ASP A 165 -20.39 16.96 -11.84
C ASP A 165 -20.45 15.67 -11.01
N ARG A 166 -21.46 15.58 -10.13
CA ARG A 166 -21.65 14.40 -9.26
C ARG A 166 -21.92 13.12 -10.03
N ASP A 167 -22.50 13.25 -11.22
CA ASP A 167 -22.87 12.13 -12.07
C ASP A 167 -21.70 11.56 -12.89
N ASP A 168 -20.55 12.23 -12.88
CA ASP A 168 -19.34 11.85 -13.62
C ASP A 168 -18.58 10.65 -12.99
N VAL A 169 -19.27 9.80 -12.23
CA VAL A 169 -18.69 8.63 -11.55
C VAL A 169 -18.03 7.67 -12.53
N LEU A 170 -18.65 7.44 -13.70
CA LEU A 170 -18.09 6.58 -14.75
C LEU A 170 -16.79 7.14 -15.33
N TRP A 171 -16.72 8.46 -15.57
CA TRP A 171 -15.48 9.11 -16.03
C TRP A 171 -14.37 8.98 -14.99
N TYR A 172 -14.69 9.21 -13.73
CA TYR A 172 -13.74 9.03 -12.63
C TYR A 172 -13.22 7.59 -12.55
N ALA A 173 -14.11 6.60 -12.64
CA ALA A 173 -13.73 5.19 -12.64
C ALA A 173 -12.85 4.84 -13.85
N ALA A 174 -13.21 5.29 -15.05
CA ALA A 174 -12.44 5.06 -16.27
C ALA A 174 -11.02 5.67 -16.18
N ILE A 175 -10.92 6.91 -15.71
CA ILE A 175 -9.63 7.61 -15.54
C ILE A 175 -8.74 6.91 -14.52
N ASN A 176 -9.30 6.51 -13.36
CA ASN A 176 -8.52 5.76 -12.36
C ASN A 176 -8.05 4.40 -12.87
N THR A 177 -8.91 3.67 -13.57
CA THR A 177 -8.55 2.40 -14.19
C THR A 177 -7.46 2.60 -15.25
N CYS A 178 -7.57 3.62 -16.10
CA CYS A 178 -6.54 3.95 -17.07
C CYS A 178 -5.22 4.37 -16.39
N ALA A 179 -5.27 5.15 -15.31
CA ALA A 179 -4.08 5.55 -14.56
C ALA A 179 -3.35 4.35 -13.93
N SER A 180 -4.11 3.35 -13.48
CA SER A 180 -3.58 2.16 -12.83
C SER A 180 -3.02 1.14 -13.84
N VAL A 181 -3.84 0.77 -14.82
CA VAL A 181 -3.56 -0.35 -15.72
C VAL A 181 -3.55 0.01 -17.21
N GLY A 182 -3.99 1.19 -17.61
CA GLY A 182 -4.04 1.61 -19.01
C GLY A 182 -2.67 1.61 -19.69
N ASN A 183 -1.62 1.80 -18.90
CA ASN A 183 -0.24 1.67 -19.36
C ASN A 183 0.10 0.23 -19.86
N ASN A 184 -0.65 -0.77 -19.48
CA ASN A 184 -0.40 -2.18 -19.78
C ASN A 184 -0.62 -2.51 -21.27
N ILE A 185 -1.47 -1.77 -21.97
CA ILE A 185 -1.64 -1.89 -23.44
C ILE A 185 -0.31 -1.69 -24.15
N PHE A 186 0.43 -0.65 -23.79
CA PHE A 186 1.74 -0.34 -24.39
C PHE A 186 2.78 -1.42 -24.09
N ASN A 187 2.69 -2.07 -22.93
CA ASN A 187 3.52 -3.22 -22.60
C ASN A 187 3.29 -4.36 -23.58
N PHE A 188 2.02 -4.71 -23.81
CA PHE A 188 1.66 -5.79 -24.70
C PHE A 188 2.09 -5.52 -26.14
N ILE A 189 1.89 -4.29 -26.63
CA ILE A 189 2.34 -3.89 -27.99
C ILE A 189 3.85 -4.03 -28.11
N ARG A 190 4.61 -3.56 -27.11
CA ARG A 190 6.08 -3.66 -27.14
C ARG A 190 6.57 -5.10 -26.93
N LEU A 191 5.85 -5.93 -26.18
CA LEU A 191 6.22 -7.33 -25.95
C LEU A 191 6.38 -8.09 -27.27
N ARG A 192 5.51 -7.83 -28.28
CA ARG A 192 5.59 -8.45 -29.61
C ARG A 192 6.93 -8.25 -30.30
N ARG A 193 7.68 -7.20 -29.93
CA ARG A 193 9.05 -6.95 -30.44
C ARG A 193 10.14 -7.57 -29.60
N LYS A 194 9.82 -8.03 -28.39
CA LYS A 194 10.77 -8.56 -27.41
C LYS A 194 10.78 -10.09 -27.34
N ILE A 195 9.72 -10.73 -27.82
CA ILE A 195 9.58 -12.19 -27.93
C ILE A 195 9.20 -12.59 -29.35
N ASN A 196 9.53 -13.82 -29.73
CA ASN A 196 9.14 -14.37 -30.99
C ASN A 196 8.44 -15.73 -30.80
N VAL A 197 7.12 -15.73 -30.95
CA VAL A 197 6.27 -16.92 -30.79
C VAL A 197 6.43 -17.94 -31.93
N LYS A 198 7.11 -17.58 -33.03
CA LYS A 198 7.38 -18.48 -34.17
C LYS A 198 8.54 -19.44 -33.90
N LEU A 199 9.29 -19.24 -32.83
CA LEU A 199 10.46 -20.09 -32.46
C LEU A 199 10.09 -21.44 -31.85
N PHE A 200 8.84 -21.64 -31.50
CA PHE A 200 8.34 -22.88 -30.88
C PHE A 200 6.93 -23.18 -31.38
N SER A 201 6.55 -24.45 -31.38
CA SER A 201 5.18 -24.88 -31.72
C SER A 201 4.27 -24.87 -30.48
N PHE A 202 2.96 -24.82 -30.68
CA PHE A 202 1.99 -24.91 -29.57
C PHE A 202 2.14 -26.19 -28.75
N GLY A 203 2.53 -27.30 -29.40
CA GLY A 203 2.76 -28.59 -28.73
C GLY A 203 3.98 -28.62 -27.80
N GLU A 204 4.91 -27.66 -27.96
CA GLU A 204 6.05 -27.53 -27.07
C GLU A 204 5.74 -26.79 -25.76
N LEU A 205 4.57 -26.14 -25.68
CA LEU A 205 4.19 -25.34 -24.52
C LEU A 205 3.72 -26.25 -23.37
N ASN A 206 4.30 -26.05 -22.21
CA ASN A 206 3.91 -26.75 -20.98
C ASN A 206 3.37 -25.75 -19.96
N ILE A 207 2.14 -25.26 -20.16
CA ILE A 207 1.48 -24.27 -19.31
C ILE A 207 1.29 -24.82 -17.88
N ALA A 208 0.96 -26.10 -17.76
CA ALA A 208 0.65 -26.75 -16.47
C ALA A 208 1.82 -26.72 -15.49
N ARG A 209 3.06 -26.69 -15.98
CA ARG A 209 4.26 -26.63 -15.11
C ARG A 209 4.34 -25.37 -14.24
N HIS A 210 3.70 -24.29 -14.70
CA HIS A 210 3.69 -23.00 -14.00
C HIS A 210 2.59 -22.90 -12.93
N LEU A 211 1.53 -23.72 -13.01
CA LEU A 211 0.37 -23.62 -12.14
C LEU A 211 0.71 -23.91 -10.67
N LYS A 212 1.36 -25.05 -10.39
CA LYS A 212 1.67 -25.46 -9.02
C LYS A 212 2.60 -24.49 -8.28
N PRO A 213 3.71 -23.99 -8.88
CA PRO A 213 4.54 -22.96 -8.25
C PRO A 213 3.84 -21.62 -8.06
N ALA A 214 3.02 -21.18 -9.03
CA ALA A 214 2.25 -19.96 -8.93
C ALA A 214 1.22 -20.04 -7.78
N LEU A 215 0.52 -21.18 -7.66
CA LEU A 215 -0.43 -21.42 -6.56
C LEU A 215 0.25 -21.38 -5.18
N LYS A 216 1.47 -21.91 -5.05
CA LYS A 216 2.22 -21.83 -3.80
C LYS A 216 2.50 -20.37 -3.40
N ILE A 217 2.91 -19.53 -4.35
CA ILE A 217 3.13 -18.09 -4.11
C ILE A 217 1.81 -17.38 -3.81
N PHE A 218 0.72 -17.73 -4.50
CA PHE A 218 -0.61 -17.19 -4.26
C PHE A 218 -1.06 -17.43 -2.82
N THR A 219 -0.95 -18.67 -2.32
CA THR A 219 -1.37 -19.00 -0.95
C THR A 219 -0.66 -18.15 0.10
N LEU A 220 0.63 -17.85 -0.10
CA LEU A 220 1.39 -16.99 0.81
C LEU A 220 0.91 -15.53 0.80
N ASN A 221 0.52 -15.01 -0.37
CA ASN A 221 0.11 -13.62 -0.52
C ASN A 221 -1.39 -13.40 -0.29
N MET A 222 -2.21 -14.43 -0.43
CA MET A 222 -3.67 -14.33 -0.37
C MET A 222 -4.15 -13.76 0.96
N ILE A 223 -3.63 -14.25 2.09
CA ILE A 223 -4.06 -13.85 3.43
C ILE A 223 -3.87 -12.34 3.64
N VAL A 224 -2.71 -11.82 3.27
CA VAL A 224 -2.40 -10.39 3.38
C VAL A 224 -3.27 -9.57 2.45
N SER A 225 -3.45 -10.00 1.21
CA SER A 225 -4.20 -9.25 0.20
C SER A 225 -5.70 -9.22 0.48
N VAL A 226 -6.26 -10.29 1.05
CA VAL A 226 -7.67 -10.35 1.45
C VAL A 226 -7.98 -9.29 2.49
N SER A 227 -7.15 -9.15 3.52
CA SER A 227 -7.36 -8.16 4.59
C SER A 227 -7.40 -6.72 4.10
N LEU A 228 -6.67 -6.39 3.00
CA LEU A 228 -6.58 -5.02 2.50
C LEU A 228 -7.89 -4.47 1.90
N GLN A 229 -8.78 -5.32 1.40
CA GLN A 229 -10.04 -4.92 0.75
C GLN A 229 -11.28 -5.23 1.61
N LEU A 230 -11.11 -6.04 2.66
CA LEU A 230 -12.20 -6.62 3.42
C LEU A 230 -13.12 -5.56 4.04
N ASP A 231 -12.53 -4.58 4.71
CA ASP A 231 -13.29 -3.50 5.37
C ASP A 231 -14.20 -2.75 4.40
N THR A 232 -13.66 -2.43 3.21
CA THR A 232 -14.39 -1.71 2.16
C THR A 232 -15.54 -2.53 1.59
N VAL A 233 -15.30 -3.82 1.34
CA VAL A 233 -16.33 -4.72 0.80
C VAL A 233 -17.42 -4.96 1.84
N MET A 234 -17.06 -5.28 3.08
CA MET A 234 -18.04 -5.49 4.16
C MET A 234 -18.85 -4.21 4.42
N LEU A 235 -18.19 -3.04 4.48
CA LEU A 235 -18.86 -1.78 4.67
C LEU A 235 -19.83 -1.47 3.53
N GLY A 236 -19.44 -1.73 2.27
CA GLY A 236 -20.27 -1.52 1.11
C GLY A 236 -21.50 -2.42 1.06
N PHE A 237 -21.42 -3.67 1.50
CA PHE A 237 -22.59 -4.55 1.60
C PHE A 237 -23.49 -4.25 2.80
N MET A 238 -22.91 -3.84 3.93
CA MET A 238 -23.63 -3.68 5.19
C MET A 238 -24.19 -2.26 5.40
N LYS A 239 -23.67 -1.27 4.68
CA LYS A 239 -24.01 0.15 4.82
C LYS A 239 -24.14 0.83 3.45
N SER A 240 -23.98 2.15 3.41
CA SER A 240 -24.10 2.97 2.21
C SER A 240 -22.78 3.20 1.50
N ASP A 241 -22.83 3.59 0.23
CA ASP A 241 -21.66 3.99 -0.54
C ASP A 241 -20.97 5.23 0.06
N ALA A 242 -21.74 6.16 0.63
CA ALA A 242 -21.19 7.30 1.36
C ALA A 242 -20.32 6.88 2.55
N ALA A 243 -20.72 5.84 3.29
CA ALA A 243 -19.89 5.30 4.38
C ALA A 243 -18.55 4.72 3.86
N VAL A 244 -18.57 4.04 2.71
CA VAL A 244 -17.36 3.59 2.02
C VAL A 244 -16.48 4.77 1.61
N GLY A 245 -17.09 5.86 1.10
CA GLY A 245 -16.39 7.08 0.73
C GLY A 245 -15.69 7.74 1.92
N TYR A 246 -16.37 7.86 3.06
CA TYR A 246 -15.78 8.40 4.29
C TYR A 246 -14.63 7.53 4.81
N TYR A 247 -14.79 6.20 4.81
CA TYR A 247 -13.73 5.27 5.17
C TYR A 247 -12.53 5.38 4.21
N THR A 248 -12.79 5.52 2.92
CA THR A 248 -11.75 5.63 1.88
C THR A 248 -10.87 6.87 2.08
N ALA A 249 -11.46 8.02 2.41
CA ALA A 249 -10.69 9.25 2.67
C ALA A 249 -9.74 9.07 3.86
N ALA A 250 -10.22 8.53 4.98
CA ALA A 250 -9.43 8.26 6.17
C ALA A 250 -8.34 7.22 5.92
N SER A 251 -8.68 6.10 5.27
CA SER A 251 -7.73 5.02 5.00
C SER A 251 -6.63 5.42 4.01
N LYS A 252 -6.92 6.28 3.00
CA LYS A 252 -5.90 6.81 2.09
C LYS A 252 -4.86 7.64 2.83
N LEU A 253 -5.29 8.56 3.69
CA LEU A 253 -4.38 9.38 4.51
C LEU A 253 -3.50 8.51 5.42
N THR A 254 -4.10 7.53 6.09
CA THR A 254 -3.37 6.60 6.96
C THR A 254 -2.35 5.76 6.16
N ARG A 255 -2.74 5.23 4.99
CA ARG A 255 -1.82 4.45 4.12
C ARG A 255 -0.67 5.30 3.56
N MET A 256 -0.91 6.56 3.21
CA MET A 256 0.13 7.48 2.78
C MET A 256 1.15 7.72 3.89
N SER A 257 0.67 7.92 5.13
CA SER A 257 1.52 8.07 6.30
C SER A 257 2.32 6.79 6.60
N LEU A 258 1.67 5.64 6.52
CA LEU A 258 2.33 4.34 6.71
C LEU A 258 3.42 4.07 5.67
N ALA A 259 3.24 4.51 4.41
CA ALA A 259 4.23 4.34 3.36
C ALA A 259 5.58 5.01 3.69
N VAL A 260 5.58 6.12 4.45
CA VAL A 260 6.80 6.76 4.92
C VAL A 260 7.57 5.83 5.85
N LEU A 261 6.90 5.19 6.80
CA LEU A 261 7.53 4.25 7.74
C LEU A 261 8.04 2.97 7.06
N THR A 262 7.22 2.40 6.17
CA THR A 262 7.56 1.14 5.50
C THR A 262 8.66 1.28 4.45
N SER A 263 8.93 2.50 3.96
CA SER A 263 10.03 2.77 3.02
C SER A 263 11.41 2.36 3.55
N LEU A 264 11.61 2.42 4.87
CA LEU A 264 12.84 1.95 5.53
C LEU A 264 13.09 0.45 5.35
N GLY A 265 12.03 -0.33 5.28
CA GLY A 265 12.12 -1.78 5.14
C GLY A 265 12.87 -2.22 3.89
N GLY A 266 12.70 -1.51 2.78
CA GLY A 266 13.39 -1.80 1.52
C GLY A 266 14.92 -1.67 1.60
N VAL A 267 15.43 -0.82 2.50
CA VAL A 267 16.87 -0.62 2.71
C VAL A 267 17.42 -1.60 3.75
N LEU A 268 16.63 -1.92 4.76
CA LEU A 268 17.07 -2.74 5.90
C LEU A 268 17.08 -4.23 5.58
N LEU A 269 16.11 -4.72 4.83
CA LEU A 269 15.94 -6.14 4.55
C LEU A 269 17.19 -6.82 3.94
N PRO A 270 17.86 -6.26 2.91
CA PRO A 270 19.08 -6.86 2.37
C PRO A 270 20.22 -6.93 3.40
N ARG A 271 20.35 -5.89 4.24
CA ARG A 271 21.40 -5.86 5.30
C ARG A 271 21.14 -6.90 6.37
N PHE A 272 19.90 -7.03 6.83
CA PHE A 272 19.52 -8.04 7.81
C PHE A 272 19.72 -9.46 7.28
N SER A 273 19.32 -9.72 6.02
CA SER A 273 19.54 -10.99 5.38
C SER A 273 21.04 -11.34 5.28
N ASN A 274 21.89 -10.36 4.98
CA ASN A 274 23.32 -10.53 4.92
C ASN A 274 23.91 -10.85 6.31
N TYR A 275 23.59 -10.08 7.35
CA TYR A 275 24.09 -10.33 8.71
C TYR A 275 23.70 -11.71 9.23
N ILE A 276 22.48 -12.15 8.96
CA ILE A 276 22.01 -13.48 9.38
C ILE A 276 22.75 -14.58 8.60
N SER A 277 22.91 -14.45 7.28
CA SER A 277 23.57 -15.44 6.45
C SER A 277 25.07 -15.56 6.71
N THR A 278 25.72 -14.48 7.17
CA THR A 278 27.16 -14.45 7.51
C THR A 278 27.44 -14.71 9.00
N GLY A 279 26.40 -14.91 9.83
CA GLY A 279 26.54 -15.19 11.26
C GLY A 279 26.85 -13.99 12.14
N HIS A 280 26.77 -12.76 11.62
CA HIS A 280 26.98 -11.50 12.35
C HIS A 280 25.73 -11.12 13.16
N ILE A 281 25.40 -11.96 14.15
CA ILE A 281 24.14 -11.84 14.92
C ILE A 281 24.14 -10.63 15.85
N ASP A 282 25.26 -10.21 16.36
CA ASP A 282 25.33 -9.07 17.29
C ASP A 282 25.13 -7.76 16.52
N GLU A 283 25.73 -7.60 15.35
CA GLU A 283 25.51 -6.46 14.45
C GLU A 283 24.06 -6.41 13.95
N PHE A 284 23.47 -7.59 13.66
CA PHE A 284 22.05 -7.70 13.34
C PHE A 284 21.18 -7.16 14.48
N ASN A 285 21.40 -7.60 15.73
CA ASN A 285 20.61 -7.16 16.88
C ASN A 285 20.79 -5.65 17.18
N GLU A 286 22.02 -5.16 17.05
CA GLU A 286 22.31 -3.72 17.25
C GLU A 286 21.57 -2.86 16.21
N LEU A 287 21.67 -3.21 14.91
CA LEU A 287 20.99 -2.49 13.85
C LEU A 287 19.47 -2.62 13.97
N ALA A 288 18.96 -3.80 14.33
CA ALA A 288 17.53 -4.05 14.53
C ALA A 288 16.97 -3.19 15.68
N GLY A 289 17.67 -3.14 16.81
CA GLY A 289 17.27 -2.31 17.95
C GLY A 289 17.27 -0.81 17.63
N LYS A 290 18.28 -0.35 16.89
CA LYS A 290 18.31 1.03 16.36
C LYS A 290 17.12 1.27 15.44
N SER A 291 16.93 0.45 14.43
CA SER A 291 15.85 0.63 13.44
C SER A 291 14.46 0.60 14.09
N PHE A 292 14.24 -0.26 15.07
CA PHE A 292 13.00 -0.31 15.85
C PHE A 292 12.77 0.99 16.62
N SER A 293 13.79 1.50 17.31
CA SER A 293 13.70 2.77 18.04
C SER A 293 13.40 3.95 17.10
N TYR A 294 14.01 3.96 15.91
CA TYR A 294 13.73 4.97 14.88
C TYR A 294 12.27 4.91 14.39
N LEU A 295 11.75 3.70 14.17
CA LEU A 295 10.35 3.52 13.79
C LEU A 295 9.40 4.13 14.83
N ILE A 296 9.60 3.82 16.12
CA ILE A 296 8.77 4.37 17.21
C ILE A 296 8.91 5.89 17.31
N CYS A 297 10.14 6.41 17.18
CA CYS A 297 10.43 7.84 17.19
C CYS A 297 9.60 8.63 16.17
N ILE A 298 9.33 8.05 14.99
CA ILE A 298 8.53 8.70 13.94
C ILE A 298 7.06 8.35 14.06
N ALA A 299 6.71 7.10 14.35
CA ALA A 299 5.32 6.63 14.33
C ALA A 299 4.47 7.30 15.42
N LEU A 300 4.99 7.47 16.64
CA LEU A 300 4.24 8.05 17.75
C LEU A 300 3.77 9.49 17.46
N PRO A 301 4.66 10.46 17.11
CA PRO A 301 4.21 11.80 16.80
C PRO A 301 3.34 11.88 15.54
N MET A 302 3.55 10.98 14.57
CA MET A 302 2.73 10.92 13.36
C MET A 302 1.29 10.50 13.68
N VAL A 303 1.09 9.47 14.50
CA VAL A 303 -0.25 9.04 14.97
C VAL A 303 -0.92 10.18 15.75
N ALA A 304 -0.22 10.75 16.73
CA ALA A 304 -0.75 11.83 17.55
C ALA A 304 -1.15 13.07 16.70
N GLY A 305 -0.30 13.44 15.75
CA GLY A 305 -0.57 14.54 14.83
C GLY A 305 -1.80 14.29 13.95
N LEU A 306 -1.94 13.07 13.39
CA LEU A 306 -3.11 12.71 12.59
C LEU A 306 -4.41 12.69 13.39
N VAL A 307 -4.37 12.24 14.64
CA VAL A 307 -5.55 12.21 15.52
C VAL A 307 -5.99 13.64 15.89
N LEU A 308 -5.04 14.49 16.28
CA LEU A 308 -5.35 15.87 16.69
C LEU A 308 -5.75 16.78 15.55
N LEU A 309 -5.10 16.61 14.40
CA LEU A 309 -5.34 17.43 13.21
C LEU A 309 -6.31 16.75 12.23
N ALA A 310 -7.07 15.72 12.66
CA ALA A 310 -7.98 14.98 11.80
C ALA A 310 -9.00 15.88 11.10
N ASP A 311 -9.61 16.83 11.82
CA ASP A 311 -10.58 17.75 11.25
C ASP A 311 -9.99 18.69 10.19
N PRO A 312 -8.95 19.50 10.46
CA PRO A 312 -8.35 20.33 9.41
C PRO A 312 -7.74 19.51 8.26
N ILE A 313 -7.17 18.32 8.52
CA ILE A 313 -6.63 17.46 7.46
C ILE A 313 -7.72 16.96 6.55
N ILE A 314 -8.83 16.43 7.07
CA ILE A 314 -9.99 15.98 6.27
C ILE A 314 -10.58 17.17 5.50
N GLY A 315 -10.74 18.35 6.14
CA GLY A 315 -11.24 19.54 5.51
C GLY A 315 -10.41 20.00 4.30
N VAL A 316 -9.07 19.96 4.43
CA VAL A 316 -8.16 20.29 3.32
C VAL A 316 -8.12 19.19 2.27
N PHE A 317 -8.05 17.92 2.68
CA PHE A 317 -7.89 16.79 1.78
C PHE A 317 -9.15 16.42 1.01
N SER A 318 -10.33 16.43 1.67
CA SER A 318 -11.57 15.92 1.07
C SER A 318 -12.70 16.97 1.02
N GLY A 319 -12.56 18.07 1.74
CA GLY A 319 -13.59 19.12 1.85
C GLY A 319 -14.53 18.93 3.04
N SER A 320 -15.36 19.94 3.33
CA SER A 320 -16.25 19.98 4.49
C SER A 320 -17.34 18.90 4.48
N SER A 321 -17.76 18.43 3.31
CA SER A 321 -18.72 17.33 3.17
C SER A 321 -18.21 15.98 3.74
N TYR A 322 -16.91 15.88 3.98
CA TYR A 322 -16.27 14.70 4.58
C TYR A 322 -16.09 14.78 6.10
N ALA A 323 -16.72 15.72 6.79
CA ALA A 323 -16.68 15.79 8.25
C ALA A 323 -16.95 14.44 8.96
N PRO A 324 -17.87 13.55 8.47
CA PRO A 324 -18.04 12.22 9.05
C PRO A 324 -16.80 11.29 8.95
N SER A 325 -15.79 11.65 8.13
CA SER A 325 -14.51 10.93 8.07
C SER A 325 -13.55 11.27 9.21
N VAL A 326 -13.79 12.37 9.95
CA VAL A 326 -12.91 12.80 11.05
C VAL A 326 -12.80 11.73 12.13
N PRO A 327 -13.90 11.24 12.75
CA PRO A 327 -13.81 10.17 13.74
C PRO A 327 -13.27 8.86 13.14
N THR A 328 -13.49 8.62 11.85
CA THR A 328 -12.93 7.47 11.14
C THR A 328 -11.40 7.57 11.05
N LEU A 329 -10.86 8.75 10.72
CA LEU A 329 -9.41 8.98 10.68
C LEU A 329 -8.78 8.85 12.07
N GLN A 330 -9.45 9.39 13.09
CA GLN A 330 -8.99 9.26 14.48
C GLN A 330 -8.92 7.79 14.92
N ALA A 331 -9.92 6.99 14.55
CA ALA A 331 -10.00 5.57 14.91
C ALA A 331 -8.99 4.71 14.15
N ILE A 332 -8.67 5.04 12.88
CA ILE A 332 -7.76 4.25 12.04
C ILE A 332 -6.29 4.68 12.17
N ALA A 333 -6.00 5.91 12.59
CA ALA A 333 -4.62 6.43 12.67
C ALA A 333 -3.66 5.56 13.51
N PRO A 334 -4.06 4.92 14.64
CA PRO A 334 -3.19 4.03 15.41
C PRO A 334 -2.61 2.85 14.63
N ILE A 335 -3.23 2.45 13.51
CA ILE A 335 -2.71 1.42 12.60
C ILE A 335 -1.28 1.73 12.15
N ILE A 336 -0.91 3.00 11.99
CA ILE A 336 0.44 3.41 11.60
C ILE A 336 1.48 2.84 12.56
N LEU A 337 1.21 2.89 13.85
CA LEU A 337 2.09 2.32 14.88
C LEU A 337 2.02 0.79 14.87
N PHE A 338 0.82 0.22 14.83
CA PHE A 338 0.61 -1.22 14.95
C PHE A 338 1.17 -1.97 13.74
N VAL A 339 0.83 -1.54 12.52
CA VAL A 339 1.38 -2.10 11.28
C VAL A 339 2.87 -1.80 11.14
N GLY A 340 3.31 -0.61 11.59
CA GLY A 340 4.73 -0.27 11.60
C GLY A 340 5.55 -1.28 12.42
N ILE A 341 5.13 -1.56 13.65
CA ILE A 341 5.78 -2.54 14.54
C ILE A 341 5.63 -3.96 13.99
N SER A 342 4.39 -4.36 13.65
CA SER A 342 4.10 -5.70 13.16
C SER A 342 4.87 -6.00 11.86
N GLY A 343 4.85 -5.07 10.91
CA GLY A 343 5.59 -5.19 9.65
C GLY A 343 7.10 -5.23 9.85
N PHE A 344 7.65 -4.42 10.75
CA PHE A 344 9.07 -4.46 11.08
C PHE A 344 9.48 -5.83 11.64
N LEU A 345 8.77 -6.33 12.65
CA LEU A 345 9.08 -7.61 13.27
C LEU A 345 8.87 -8.78 12.31
N SER A 346 7.82 -8.74 11.49
CA SER A 346 7.53 -9.80 10.51
C SER A 346 8.52 -9.80 9.35
N MET A 347 8.69 -8.66 8.65
CA MET A 347 9.42 -8.60 7.40
C MET A 347 10.93 -8.37 7.57
N GLN A 348 11.34 -7.63 8.63
CA GLN A 348 12.75 -7.33 8.83
C GLN A 348 13.45 -8.31 9.81
N ILE A 349 12.69 -9.01 10.66
CA ILE A 349 13.24 -9.94 11.65
C ILE A 349 12.91 -11.39 11.29
N LEU A 350 11.63 -11.78 11.29
CA LEU A 350 11.23 -13.18 11.10
C LEU A 350 11.48 -13.69 9.68
N TYR A 351 11.21 -12.85 8.67
CA TYR A 351 11.36 -13.25 7.26
C TYR A 351 12.82 -13.59 6.89
N PRO A 352 13.84 -12.74 7.20
CA PRO A 352 15.23 -13.08 6.92
C PRO A 352 15.76 -14.30 7.71
N MET A 353 15.13 -14.62 8.85
CA MET A 353 15.43 -15.81 9.64
C MET A 353 14.79 -17.10 9.08
N GLY A 354 14.09 -17.03 7.93
CA GLY A 354 13.40 -18.19 7.34
C GLY A 354 12.16 -18.63 8.14
N LYS A 355 11.56 -17.73 8.91
CA LYS A 355 10.38 -17.99 9.74
C LYS A 355 9.09 -17.49 9.10
N GLU A 356 8.96 -17.63 7.78
CA GLU A 356 7.82 -17.15 6.99
C GLU A 356 6.48 -17.72 7.47
N ASN A 357 6.46 -18.98 7.95
CA ASN A 357 5.26 -19.60 8.49
C ASN A 357 4.69 -18.84 9.71
N LEU A 358 5.57 -18.25 10.54
CA LEU A 358 5.15 -17.46 11.68
C LEU A 358 4.53 -16.13 11.24
N VAL A 359 5.04 -15.53 10.16
CA VAL A 359 4.44 -14.33 9.55
C VAL A 359 3.02 -14.63 9.03
N ILE A 360 2.82 -15.81 8.42
CA ILE A 360 1.50 -16.27 7.96
C ILE A 360 0.53 -16.42 9.14
N ILE A 361 0.99 -16.98 10.25
CA ILE A 361 0.17 -17.14 11.46
C ILE A 361 -0.29 -15.76 11.98
N VAL A 362 0.63 -14.80 12.08
CA VAL A 362 0.30 -13.43 12.50
C VAL A 362 -0.74 -12.82 11.58
N ALA A 363 -0.53 -12.87 10.26
CA ALA A 363 -1.47 -12.32 9.28
C ALA A 363 -2.84 -13.01 9.35
N SER A 364 -2.88 -14.34 9.54
CA SER A 364 -4.13 -15.09 9.68
C SER A 364 -4.89 -14.68 10.94
N CYS A 365 -4.21 -14.54 12.09
CA CYS A 365 -4.83 -14.05 13.32
C CYS A 365 -5.40 -12.66 13.13
N THR A 366 -4.65 -11.73 12.54
CA THR A 366 -5.11 -10.37 12.24
C THR A 366 -6.37 -10.41 11.37
N THR A 367 -6.37 -11.22 10.30
CA THR A 367 -7.52 -11.33 9.39
C THR A 367 -8.77 -11.86 10.09
N VAL A 368 -8.63 -12.91 10.90
CA VAL A 368 -9.77 -13.49 11.66
C VAL A 368 -10.36 -12.47 12.63
N VAL A 369 -9.51 -11.79 13.39
CA VAL A 369 -9.95 -10.73 14.31
C VAL A 369 -10.64 -9.60 13.55
N ASN A 370 -10.11 -9.19 12.38
CA ASN A 370 -10.70 -8.15 11.55
C ASN A 370 -12.12 -8.55 11.08
N VAL A 371 -12.31 -9.77 10.57
CA VAL A 371 -13.64 -10.27 10.16
C VAL A 371 -14.63 -10.21 11.31
N ILE A 372 -14.25 -10.76 12.48
CA ILE A 372 -15.13 -10.82 13.65
C ILE A 372 -15.49 -9.40 14.13
N CYS A 373 -14.50 -8.52 14.23
CA CYS A 373 -14.73 -7.14 14.65
C CYS A 373 -15.61 -6.38 13.64
N ASN A 374 -15.40 -6.55 12.34
CA ASN A 374 -16.21 -5.93 11.31
C ASN A 374 -17.67 -6.37 11.39
N LEU A 375 -17.95 -7.67 11.55
CA LEU A 375 -19.30 -8.20 11.70
C LEU A 375 -20.06 -7.59 12.88
N VAL A 376 -19.34 -7.24 13.96
CA VAL A 376 -19.94 -6.68 15.17
C VAL A 376 -20.03 -5.15 15.13
N LEU A 377 -18.98 -4.49 14.65
CA LEU A 377 -18.81 -3.03 14.76
C LEU A 377 -19.38 -2.26 13.57
N ILE A 378 -19.32 -2.79 12.35
CA ILE A 378 -19.89 -2.11 11.18
C ILE A 378 -21.40 -1.89 11.32
N PRO A 379 -22.24 -2.86 11.75
CA PRO A 379 -23.67 -2.63 11.93
C PRO A 379 -23.99 -1.50 12.89
N LYS A 380 -23.16 -1.31 13.95
CA LYS A 380 -23.41 -0.33 15.00
C LYS A 380 -22.83 1.05 14.70
N TYR A 381 -21.61 1.09 14.15
CA TYR A 381 -20.80 2.32 14.03
C TYR A 381 -20.42 2.66 12.59
N SER A 382 -20.93 1.92 11.59
CA SER A 382 -20.67 2.17 10.16
C SER A 382 -19.16 2.27 9.84
N GLN A 383 -18.71 3.32 9.13
CA GLN A 383 -17.31 3.53 8.75
C GLN A 383 -16.35 3.64 9.95
N VAL A 384 -16.82 4.18 11.06
CA VAL A 384 -16.02 4.24 12.30
C VAL A 384 -15.83 2.84 12.87
N GLY A 385 -16.87 1.99 12.77
CA GLY A 385 -16.81 0.58 13.17
C GLY A 385 -15.75 -0.19 12.38
N ALA A 386 -15.69 0.00 11.07
CA ALA A 386 -14.64 -0.58 10.22
C ALA A 386 -13.25 -0.09 10.61
N ALA A 387 -13.09 1.20 10.92
CA ALA A 387 -11.83 1.79 11.35
C ALA A 387 -11.34 1.23 12.70
N ILE A 388 -12.26 1.07 13.65
CA ILE A 388 -11.95 0.44 14.96
C ILE A 388 -11.61 -1.04 14.75
N ALA A 389 -12.36 -1.77 13.93
CA ALA A 389 -12.10 -3.18 13.62
C ALA A 389 -10.69 -3.37 13.05
N SER A 390 -10.30 -2.54 12.08
CA SER A 390 -8.95 -2.55 11.52
C SER A 390 -7.89 -2.24 12.58
N SER A 391 -8.10 -1.24 13.44
CA SER A 391 -7.14 -0.88 14.50
C SER A 391 -6.99 -1.99 15.54
N VAL A 392 -8.09 -2.61 15.96
CA VAL A 392 -8.09 -3.74 16.93
C VAL A 392 -7.41 -4.98 16.32
N SER A 393 -7.69 -5.27 15.06
CA SER A 393 -7.06 -6.41 14.38
C SER A 393 -5.55 -6.24 14.22
N GLU A 394 -5.08 -5.06 13.82
CA GLU A 394 -3.66 -4.78 13.70
C GLU A 394 -2.95 -4.72 15.07
N LEU A 395 -3.63 -4.23 16.10
CA LEU A 395 -3.16 -4.33 17.49
C LEU A 395 -2.98 -5.79 17.91
N SER A 396 -3.95 -6.67 17.59
CA SER A 396 -3.85 -8.10 17.88
C SER A 396 -2.67 -8.75 17.17
N GLY A 397 -2.47 -8.43 15.89
CA GLY A 397 -1.33 -8.90 15.11
C GLY A 397 0.00 -8.40 15.68
N MET A 398 0.07 -7.14 16.09
CA MET A 398 1.25 -6.58 16.74
C MET A 398 1.56 -7.32 18.06
N VAL A 399 0.57 -7.57 18.90
CA VAL A 399 0.75 -8.32 20.16
C VAL A 399 1.26 -9.73 19.88
N VAL A 400 0.63 -10.45 18.95
CA VAL A 400 1.05 -11.82 18.57
C VAL A 400 2.49 -11.83 18.06
N VAL A 401 2.85 -10.91 17.14
CA VAL A 401 4.22 -10.89 16.61
C VAL A 401 5.26 -10.48 17.63
N ILE A 402 4.95 -9.60 18.60
CA ILE A 402 5.86 -9.26 19.71
C ILE A 402 6.18 -10.50 20.54
N PHE A 403 5.18 -11.32 20.87
CA PHE A 403 5.40 -12.57 21.61
C PHE A 403 6.21 -13.58 20.81
N ILE A 404 5.95 -13.70 19.52
CA ILE A 404 6.67 -14.63 18.64
C ILE A 404 8.11 -14.14 18.42
N ALA A 405 8.30 -12.91 17.97
CA ALA A 405 9.61 -12.35 17.63
C ALA A 405 10.49 -12.15 18.85
N GLY A 406 9.92 -11.87 20.02
CA GLY A 406 10.65 -11.73 21.29
C GLY A 406 11.52 -12.93 21.65
N ARG A 407 11.17 -14.11 21.15
CA ARG A 407 11.98 -15.35 21.34
C ARG A 407 13.27 -15.37 20.52
N TYR A 408 13.37 -14.54 19.50
CA TYR A 408 14.47 -14.49 18.55
C TYR A 408 15.32 -13.22 18.68
N LEU A 409 14.86 -12.23 19.48
CA LEU A 409 15.54 -10.97 19.66
C LEU A 409 16.40 -10.98 20.92
N LYS A 410 17.63 -10.45 20.81
CA LYS A 410 18.52 -10.23 21.95
C LYS A 410 18.47 -8.78 22.47
N PHE A 411 17.63 -7.92 21.90
CA PHE A 411 17.43 -6.55 22.37
C PHE A 411 16.03 -6.35 22.97
N SER A 412 15.93 -5.44 23.92
CA SER A 412 14.64 -5.11 24.52
C SER A 412 13.82 -4.21 23.59
N LEU A 413 12.57 -4.63 23.33
CA LEU A 413 11.59 -3.83 22.59
C LEU A 413 11.10 -2.63 23.41
N PHE A 414 11.19 -2.70 24.74
CA PHE A 414 10.78 -1.63 25.67
C PHE A 414 11.99 -1.21 26.49
N ASN A 415 12.45 0.01 26.28
CA ASN A 415 13.57 0.60 27.02
C ASN A 415 13.31 2.09 27.29
N ALA A 416 14.21 2.73 28.05
CA ALA A 416 14.07 4.15 28.42
C ALA A 416 13.98 5.11 27.20
N ARG A 417 14.47 4.71 26.01
CA ARG A 417 14.36 5.54 24.82
C ARG A 417 12.93 5.65 24.32
N GLN A 418 12.17 4.54 24.32
CA GLN A 418 10.76 4.58 23.92
C GLN A 418 9.93 5.44 24.86
N LEU A 419 10.25 5.43 26.15
CA LEU A 419 9.61 6.31 27.12
C LEU A 419 9.87 7.80 26.79
N ASN A 420 11.10 8.16 26.41
CA ASN A 420 11.42 9.51 25.95
C ASN A 420 10.60 9.92 24.72
N TYR A 421 10.37 8.99 23.76
CA TYR A 421 9.51 9.29 22.60
C TYR A 421 8.05 9.52 22.99
N ILE A 422 7.54 8.77 23.96
CA ILE A 422 6.18 8.96 24.50
C ILE A 422 6.08 10.34 25.17
N VAL A 423 7.04 10.71 26.04
CA VAL A 423 7.04 12.00 26.72
C VAL A 423 7.18 13.14 25.72
N GLY A 424 8.11 13.03 24.77
CA GLY A 424 8.27 14.04 23.72
C GLY A 424 7.02 14.21 22.85
N THR A 425 6.35 13.11 22.52
CA THR A 425 5.07 13.14 21.81
C THR A 425 3.97 13.80 22.66
N ALA A 426 3.91 13.52 23.97
CA ALA A 426 2.95 14.16 24.86
C ALA A 426 3.16 15.69 24.93
N ILE A 427 4.39 16.15 24.99
CA ILE A 427 4.72 17.58 24.94
C ILE A 427 4.29 18.20 23.59
N MET A 428 4.58 17.52 22.49
CA MET A 428 4.13 17.92 21.15
C MET A 428 2.61 18.03 21.08
N VAL A 429 1.89 17.05 21.62
CA VAL A 429 0.41 17.01 21.68
C VAL A 429 -0.14 18.27 22.33
N VAL A 430 0.42 18.69 23.45
CA VAL A 430 -0.03 19.92 24.16
C VAL A 430 0.13 21.14 23.25
N VAL A 431 1.29 21.30 22.60
CA VAL A 431 1.53 22.43 21.70
C VAL A 431 0.60 22.42 20.50
N VAL A 432 0.45 21.26 19.84
CA VAL A 432 -0.43 21.09 18.67
C VAL A 432 -1.90 21.35 19.05
N TYR A 433 -2.33 20.93 20.24
CA TYR A 433 -3.68 21.17 20.73
C TYR A 433 -3.97 22.69 20.88
N PHE A 434 -3.05 23.46 21.48
CA PHE A 434 -3.20 24.90 21.61
C PHE A 434 -3.22 25.62 20.25
N ILE A 435 -2.38 25.20 19.30
CA ILE A 435 -2.40 25.77 17.95
C ILE A 435 -3.70 25.40 17.23
N GLY A 436 -4.19 24.19 17.40
CA GLY A 436 -5.44 23.69 16.81
C GLY A 436 -6.68 24.47 17.28
N SER A 437 -6.65 25.07 18.48
CA SER A 437 -7.73 25.92 19.02
C SER A 437 -7.71 27.36 18.47
N MET A 438 -6.68 27.77 17.74
CA MET A 438 -6.60 29.12 17.16
C MET A 438 -7.57 29.26 15.98
N ASP A 439 -8.14 30.44 15.83
CA ASP A 439 -9.08 30.75 14.74
C ASP A 439 -8.30 31.16 13.48
N CYS A 440 -7.95 30.17 12.66
CA CYS A 440 -7.26 30.37 11.39
C CYS A 440 -7.68 29.31 10.36
N SER A 441 -7.31 29.50 9.10
CA SER A 441 -7.66 28.53 8.04
C SER A 441 -7.06 27.16 8.28
N ASN A 442 -7.75 26.09 7.85
CA ASN A 442 -7.31 24.71 8.04
C ASN A 442 -5.89 24.45 7.52
N LEU A 443 -5.52 25.04 6.37
CA LEU A 443 -4.19 24.92 5.81
C LEU A 443 -3.12 25.52 6.74
N VAL A 444 -3.37 26.70 7.27
CA VAL A 444 -2.47 27.38 8.22
C VAL A 444 -2.37 26.57 9.51
N LYS A 445 -3.49 26.08 10.04
CA LYS A 445 -3.50 25.18 11.20
C LYS A 445 -2.58 23.99 11.01
N ILE A 446 -2.69 23.29 9.89
CA ILE A 446 -1.85 22.12 9.58
C ILE A 446 -0.38 22.54 9.49
N CYS A 447 -0.06 23.56 8.68
CA CYS A 447 1.33 23.97 8.47
C CYS A 447 2.01 24.42 9.77
N VAL A 448 1.33 25.25 10.56
CA VAL A 448 1.87 25.75 11.84
C VAL A 448 1.97 24.63 12.87
N SER A 449 0.93 23.81 13.01
CA SER A 449 0.92 22.67 13.95
C SER A 449 2.01 21.66 13.65
N VAL A 450 2.16 21.28 12.38
CA VAL A 450 3.19 20.31 11.96
C VAL A 450 4.61 20.90 12.17
N SER A 451 4.82 22.16 11.78
CA SER A 451 6.13 22.81 11.95
C SER A 451 6.50 23.00 13.43
N CYS A 452 5.60 23.59 14.22
CA CYS A 452 5.84 23.80 15.65
C CYS A 452 5.94 22.48 16.40
N GLY A 453 5.07 21.52 16.10
CA GLY A 453 5.11 20.18 16.69
C GLY A 453 6.44 19.47 16.42
N ALA A 454 6.91 19.50 15.16
CA ALA A 454 8.19 18.91 14.79
C ALA A 454 9.37 19.58 15.47
N VAL A 455 9.36 20.92 15.57
CA VAL A 455 10.40 21.68 16.26
C VAL A 455 10.42 21.35 17.75
N VAL A 456 9.28 21.38 18.41
CA VAL A 456 9.17 21.09 19.86
C VAL A 456 9.62 19.66 20.16
N TYR A 457 9.12 18.69 19.38
CA TYR A 457 9.53 17.29 19.51
C TYR A 457 11.03 17.11 19.27
N GLY A 458 11.57 17.70 18.19
CA GLY A 458 12.98 17.64 17.87
C GLY A 458 13.88 18.28 18.92
N LEU A 459 13.49 19.46 19.45
CA LEU A 459 14.20 20.13 20.54
C LEU A 459 14.21 19.28 21.81
N TYR A 460 13.08 18.70 22.19
CA TYR A 460 13.01 17.79 23.34
C TYR A 460 13.98 16.60 23.18
N LEU A 461 14.00 15.96 21.99
CA LEU A 461 14.93 14.88 21.71
C LEU A 461 16.39 15.30 21.70
N LEU A 462 16.70 16.53 21.29
CA LEU A 462 18.07 17.09 21.35
C LEU A 462 18.48 17.34 22.82
N LEU A 463 17.58 17.88 23.65
CA LEU A 463 17.82 18.10 25.07
C LEU A 463 18.07 16.80 25.84
N THR A 464 17.33 15.74 25.50
CA THR A 464 17.52 14.39 26.07
C THR A 464 18.69 13.64 25.44
N LYS A 465 19.44 14.28 24.53
CA LYS A 465 20.60 13.72 23.82
C LYS A 465 20.26 12.42 23.08
N ASP A 466 19.06 12.36 22.50
CA ASP A 466 18.68 11.19 21.71
C ASP A 466 19.61 10.99 20.50
N TYR A 467 19.95 9.74 20.24
CA TYR A 467 20.92 9.36 19.20
C TYR A 467 20.52 9.87 17.81
N TYR A 468 19.25 9.77 17.43
CA TYR A 468 18.78 10.16 16.10
C TYR A 468 18.73 11.66 15.93
N ALA A 469 18.21 12.37 16.94
CA ALA A 469 18.14 13.83 16.92
C ALA A 469 19.54 14.46 16.86
N VAL A 470 20.47 13.96 17.69
CA VAL A 470 21.86 14.43 17.70
C VAL A 470 22.58 14.12 16.38
N THR A 471 22.35 12.92 15.82
CA THR A 471 22.95 12.52 14.54
C THR A 471 22.42 13.36 13.39
N ALA A 472 21.11 13.56 13.31
CA ALA A 472 20.47 14.41 12.30
C ALA A 472 20.98 15.86 12.38
N PHE A 473 21.06 16.41 13.60
CA PHE A 473 21.56 17.76 13.83
C PHE A 473 23.03 17.93 13.44
N ARG A 474 23.88 16.95 13.75
CA ARG A 474 25.30 16.97 13.31
C ARG A 474 25.45 16.89 11.79
N LEU A 475 24.64 16.09 11.12
CA LEU A 475 24.63 16.02 9.65
C LEU A 475 24.17 17.32 9.02
N PHE A 476 23.15 17.97 9.60
CA PHE A 476 22.68 19.28 9.17
C PHE A 476 23.79 20.34 9.30
N LEU A 477 24.49 20.41 10.44
CA LEU A 477 25.59 21.35 10.66
C LEU A 477 26.82 21.13 9.75
N ARG A 478 27.11 19.84 9.43
CA ARG A 478 28.21 19.54 8.48
C ARG A 478 27.90 20.05 7.07
N ARG A 479 26.68 19.93 6.62
CA ARG A 479 26.24 20.39 5.29
C ARG A 479 26.24 21.92 5.14
N TYR A 480 26.26 22.65 6.23
CA TYR A 480 26.36 24.14 6.25
C TYR A 480 27.81 24.64 6.37
N ARG A 481 28.75 23.71 6.58
CA ARG A 481 30.16 24.02 6.76
C ARG A 481 31.00 23.71 5.52
N ASP A 482 30.49 22.87 4.65
CA ASP A 482 31.01 22.58 3.32
C ASP A 482 30.22 23.41 2.28
#